data_ad7af2bc370c4b84b46ca06e7e07f735
#
_entry.id   ad7af2bc370c4b84b46ca06e7e07f735
#
_cell.length_a   1.000
_cell.length_b   1.000
_cell.length_c   1.000
_cell.angle_alpha   90.00
_cell.angle_beta   90.00
_cell.angle_gamma   90.00
#
_symmetry.space_group_name_H-M   'P 1'
#
loop_
_entity.id
_entity.type
_entity.pdbx_description
1 polymer ?
#
loop_
_entity_poly.entity_id
_entity_poly.type
_entity_poly.pdbx_seq_one_letter_code
_entity_poly.pdbx_strand_id
1 'polypeptide(L)'
;MLREVLLNRHRRTGIVIAALLAMALAACTQTRFGGGPPTADVGTAISGEVIGSGSVRVALLVPRSATGNAGKIGLAFRNSADLAMRDFPGTGIQLIVYDTGGTAAGAVAAANTALSEGAEMILGPVFSSAVGAVAAPARQAGVPVVAFTTDVSVAGRGVYLISFLPDNDIERAITYAAANGRKSFAAILPANRYGTLVEAAFRQTVSRTGGRVVTIERYQLDQNDIRLKATAIAEVASQFDALLVPDAGDVAVVVADTLASAGVSQETTRLIGGGQWEGDSRIANSPNLAGAWYAAPSRQGFAAFAQRYRSAYSSEPPRNATIAYDATVLAAGLVRQFGGERFSQSVLTNPNGFAGIDGVFRLQPDGSNDRRLSIYEVTGSGTTLADPASRSFAGGT
;
A
#
# COMPACT_ATOMS: atom_id res chain seq x y z
N MET A 1 -47.15 55.55 -73.37
CA MET A 1 -46.67 54.18 -73.36
C MET A 1 -45.45 53.89 -72.47
N LEU A 2 -44.67 54.86 -71.99
CA LEU A 2 -43.49 54.60 -71.17
C LEU A 2 -43.78 54.47 -69.66
N ARG A 3 -44.93 54.92 -69.20
CA ARG A 3 -45.26 54.97 -67.76
C ARG A 3 -45.83 53.64 -67.21
N GLU A 4 -46.49 52.86 -68.05
CA GLU A 4 -47.05 51.58 -67.66
C GLU A 4 -46.01 50.42 -67.62
N VAL A 5 -44.98 50.53 -68.43
CA VAL A 5 -43.92 49.49 -68.48
C VAL A 5 -43.03 49.55 -67.22
N LEU A 6 -42.82 50.72 -66.62
CA LEU A 6 -42.04 50.93 -65.44
C LEU A 6 -42.76 50.46 -64.15
N LEU A 7 -44.05 50.61 -64.07
CA LEU A 7 -44.86 50.16 -62.93
C LEU A 7 -44.98 48.66 -62.85
N ASN A 8 -44.98 47.94 -63.99
CA ASN A 8 -45.09 46.48 -64.00
C ASN A 8 -43.77 45.80 -63.71
N ARG A 9 -42.65 46.50 -63.96
CA ARG A 9 -41.31 45.96 -63.65
C ARG A 9 -41.01 46.04 -62.13
N HIS A 10 -41.44 47.06 -61.43
CA HIS A 10 -41.27 47.15 -59.97
C HIS A 10 -42.18 46.20 -59.18
N ARG A 11 -43.37 45.89 -59.76
CA ARG A 11 -44.31 44.98 -59.12
C ARG A 11 -43.82 43.50 -59.20
N ARG A 12 -43.13 43.14 -60.30
CA ARG A 12 -42.54 41.78 -60.45
C ARG A 12 -41.30 41.62 -59.62
N THR A 13 -40.47 42.65 -59.44
CA THR A 13 -39.28 42.59 -58.58
C THR A 13 -39.65 42.55 -57.09
N GLY A 14 -40.72 43.24 -56.68
CA GLY A 14 -41.22 43.21 -55.28
C GLY A 14 -41.77 41.82 -54.89
N ILE A 15 -42.45 41.13 -55.82
CA ILE A 15 -43.03 39.82 -55.60
C ILE A 15 -41.91 38.76 -55.49
N VAL A 16 -40.82 38.86 -56.27
CA VAL A 16 -39.70 37.94 -56.22
C VAL A 16 -38.87 38.09 -54.93
N ILE A 17 -38.70 39.35 -54.48
CA ILE A 17 -38.00 39.63 -53.21
C ILE A 17 -38.84 39.18 -52.02
N ALA A 18 -40.16 39.36 -52.04
CA ALA A 18 -41.04 38.84 -50.99
C ALA A 18 -41.10 37.31 -50.93
N ALA A 19 -41.02 36.63 -52.08
CA ALA A 19 -40.97 35.16 -52.16
C ALA A 19 -39.64 34.61 -51.67
N LEU A 20 -38.50 35.28 -51.92
CA LEU A 20 -37.19 34.89 -51.40
C LEU A 20 -37.03 35.16 -49.90
N LEU A 21 -37.64 36.23 -49.35
CA LEU A 21 -37.67 36.48 -47.91
C LEU A 21 -38.54 35.43 -47.16
N ALA A 22 -39.65 35.02 -47.76
CA ALA A 22 -40.52 33.99 -47.17
C ALA A 22 -39.87 32.62 -47.13
N MET A 23 -39.00 32.24 -48.10
CA MET A 23 -38.21 31.02 -48.03
C MET A 23 -37.07 31.05 -47.03
N ALA A 24 -36.48 32.19 -46.71
CA ALA A 24 -35.43 32.33 -45.70
C ALA A 24 -35.99 32.21 -44.28
N LEU A 25 -37.25 32.57 -44.03
CA LEU A 25 -37.92 32.43 -42.74
C LEU A 25 -38.46 31.03 -42.46
N ALA A 26 -38.67 30.22 -43.49
CA ALA A 26 -39.11 28.81 -43.34
C ALA A 26 -37.95 27.84 -42.99
N ALA A 27 -36.69 28.27 -43.17
CA ALA A 27 -35.52 27.44 -42.84
C ALA A 27 -35.13 27.51 -41.35
N CYS A 28 -35.69 28.44 -40.56
CA CYS A 28 -35.40 28.60 -39.14
C CYS A 28 -36.43 27.98 -38.17
N THR A 29 -37.47 27.29 -38.68
CA THR A 29 -38.51 26.67 -37.84
C THR A 29 -38.55 25.14 -37.90
N GLN A 30 -37.54 24.50 -38.50
CA GLN A 30 -37.38 23.06 -38.42
C GLN A 30 -36.26 22.68 -37.42
N THR A 31 -36.54 22.84 -36.15
CA THR A 31 -35.88 22.01 -35.11
C THR A 31 -36.54 22.31 -33.78
N ARG A 32 -37.52 21.51 -33.42
CA ARG A 32 -37.81 21.16 -32.02
C ARG A 32 -39.10 20.37 -31.88
N PHE A 33 -39.21 19.25 -32.62
CA PHE A 33 -40.02 18.10 -32.22
C PHE A 33 -39.38 16.86 -32.84
N GLY A 34 -38.28 16.49 -32.22
CA GLY A 34 -37.67 15.19 -32.37
C GLY A 34 -37.00 14.92 -31.05
N GLY A 35 -37.68 14.20 -30.14
CA GLY A 35 -37.00 13.55 -29.05
C GLY A 35 -36.01 12.57 -29.70
N GLY A 36 -34.78 13.04 -29.93
CA GLY A 36 -33.65 12.13 -30.09
C GLY A 36 -33.63 11.22 -28.87
N PRO A 37 -33.26 9.95 -28.99
CA PRO A 37 -33.01 9.14 -27.84
C PRO A 37 -32.05 9.93 -26.92
N PRO A 38 -32.23 9.86 -25.59
CA PRO A 38 -31.31 10.53 -24.67
C PRO A 38 -29.91 10.15 -25.15
N THR A 39 -29.09 11.17 -25.45
CA THR A 39 -27.67 10.94 -25.66
C THR A 39 -27.24 10.18 -24.45
N ALA A 40 -27.07 8.85 -24.58
CA ALA A 40 -26.40 8.06 -23.58
C ALA A 40 -25.12 8.85 -23.33
N ASP A 41 -24.97 9.25 -22.10
CA ASP A 41 -23.70 9.79 -21.60
C ASP A 41 -22.66 8.79 -22.11
N VAL A 42 -21.85 9.20 -23.08
CA VAL A 42 -20.80 8.33 -23.62
C VAL A 42 -19.75 8.33 -22.52
N GLY A 43 -20.10 7.62 -21.46
CA GLY A 43 -19.18 7.37 -20.37
C GLY A 43 -17.92 6.81 -21.02
N THR A 44 -16.80 7.46 -20.78
CA THR A 44 -15.49 7.07 -21.30
C THR A 44 -15.37 5.56 -21.17
N ALA A 45 -15.19 4.85 -22.30
CA ALA A 45 -15.14 3.39 -22.29
C ALA A 45 -14.03 2.93 -21.36
N ILE A 46 -14.36 2.09 -20.39
CA ILE A 46 -13.40 1.56 -19.42
C ILE A 46 -12.60 0.45 -20.08
N SER A 47 -11.26 0.57 -20.06
CA SER A 47 -10.34 -0.40 -20.68
C SER A 47 -9.85 -1.46 -19.70
N GLY A 48 -9.93 -1.20 -18.38
CA GLY A 48 -9.52 -2.13 -17.33
C GLY A 48 -10.60 -3.18 -17.01
N GLU A 49 -10.20 -4.19 -16.23
CA GLU A 49 -11.15 -5.16 -15.65
C GLU A 49 -11.98 -4.51 -14.56
N VAL A 50 -13.31 -4.53 -14.69
CA VAL A 50 -14.22 -3.87 -13.75
C VAL A 50 -14.73 -4.85 -12.70
N ILE A 51 -14.63 -4.46 -11.44
CA ILE A 51 -15.15 -5.18 -10.27
C ILE A 51 -16.10 -4.26 -9.50
N GLY A 52 -17.35 -4.68 -9.31
CA GLY A 52 -18.39 -3.85 -8.69
C GLY A 52 -19.05 -2.86 -9.65
N SER A 53 -20.08 -2.16 -9.16
CA SER A 53 -20.97 -1.32 -9.96
C SER A 53 -21.24 0.07 -9.35
N GLY A 54 -20.38 0.53 -8.44
CA GLY A 54 -20.52 1.86 -7.82
C GLY A 54 -20.23 3.00 -8.80
N SER A 55 -20.57 4.22 -8.38
CA SER A 55 -20.35 5.43 -9.19
C SER A 55 -18.95 6.02 -9.02
N VAL A 56 -18.22 5.69 -7.94
CA VAL A 56 -16.88 6.21 -7.67
C VAL A 56 -15.84 5.25 -8.23
N ARG A 57 -15.03 5.73 -9.16
CA ARG A 57 -13.99 4.92 -9.82
C ARG A 57 -12.71 4.90 -9.01
N VAL A 58 -12.25 3.71 -8.65
CA VAL A 58 -10.99 3.47 -7.94
C VAL A 58 -10.12 2.57 -8.81
N ALA A 59 -8.93 3.03 -9.16
CA ALA A 59 -8.00 2.26 -9.99
C ALA A 59 -7.14 1.34 -9.12
N LEU A 60 -6.97 0.08 -9.51
CA LEU A 60 -6.03 -0.87 -8.92
C LEU A 60 -4.91 -1.16 -9.93
N LEU A 61 -3.71 -0.69 -9.64
CA LEU A 61 -2.53 -0.84 -10.50
C LEU A 61 -1.66 -2.01 -10.00
N VAL A 62 -1.65 -3.13 -10.73
CA VAL A 62 -0.94 -4.36 -10.33
C VAL A 62 -0.19 -5.00 -11.50
N PRO A 63 0.94 -5.70 -11.26
CA PRO A 63 1.79 -6.27 -12.31
C PRO A 63 1.29 -7.64 -12.77
N ARG A 64 0.06 -7.73 -13.33
CA ARG A 64 -0.59 -9.02 -13.64
C ARG A 64 0.12 -9.83 -14.72
N SER A 65 0.60 -9.17 -15.78
CA SER A 65 1.30 -9.82 -16.89
C SER A 65 2.80 -9.99 -16.67
N ALA A 66 3.34 -9.49 -15.56
CA ALA A 66 4.75 -9.65 -15.23
C ALA A 66 5.11 -11.13 -15.02
N THR A 67 6.32 -11.52 -15.37
CA THR A 67 6.80 -12.90 -15.19
C THR A 67 7.23 -13.20 -13.75
N GLY A 68 7.28 -14.47 -13.38
CA GLY A 68 7.78 -14.94 -12.09
C GLY A 68 6.97 -14.45 -10.88
N ASN A 69 7.66 -14.09 -9.81
CA ASN A 69 7.02 -13.66 -8.56
C ASN A 69 6.24 -12.35 -8.68
N ALA A 70 6.65 -11.46 -9.57
CA ALA A 70 5.96 -10.19 -9.79
C ALA A 70 4.50 -10.41 -10.27
N GLY A 71 4.30 -11.27 -11.26
CA GLY A 71 2.96 -11.61 -11.74
C GLY A 71 2.12 -12.36 -10.70
N LYS A 72 2.75 -13.27 -9.92
CA LYS A 72 2.06 -13.96 -8.82
C LYS A 72 1.55 -12.96 -7.77
N ILE A 73 2.35 -11.97 -7.39
CA ILE A 73 1.95 -10.89 -6.49
C ILE A 73 0.82 -10.06 -7.10
N GLY A 74 0.93 -9.70 -8.39
CA GLY A 74 -0.11 -8.96 -9.10
C GLY A 74 -1.46 -9.66 -9.10
N LEU A 75 -1.46 -10.97 -9.36
CA LEU A 75 -2.67 -11.80 -9.30
C LEU A 75 -3.23 -11.90 -7.87
N ALA A 76 -2.36 -12.12 -6.88
CA ALA A 76 -2.78 -12.22 -5.49
C ALA A 76 -3.41 -10.91 -4.99
N PHE A 77 -2.86 -9.77 -5.36
CA PHE A 77 -3.40 -8.45 -4.99
C PHE A 77 -4.73 -8.16 -5.69
N ARG A 78 -4.84 -8.50 -6.99
CA ARG A 78 -6.13 -8.42 -7.71
C ARG A 78 -7.20 -9.29 -7.04
N ASN A 79 -6.88 -10.52 -6.69
CA ASN A 79 -7.81 -11.43 -6.03
C ASN A 79 -8.21 -10.95 -4.63
N SER A 80 -7.27 -10.38 -3.87
CA SER A 80 -7.55 -9.82 -2.56
C SER A 80 -8.49 -8.61 -2.63
N ALA A 81 -8.31 -7.75 -3.62
CA ALA A 81 -9.19 -6.62 -3.86
C ALA A 81 -10.60 -7.06 -4.31
N ASP A 82 -10.70 -8.09 -5.18
CA ASP A 82 -11.97 -8.71 -5.55
C ASP A 82 -12.66 -9.35 -4.33
N LEU A 83 -11.91 -10.04 -3.45
CA LEU A 83 -12.45 -10.60 -2.22
C LEU A 83 -13.03 -9.50 -1.32
N ALA A 84 -12.33 -8.37 -1.18
CA ALA A 84 -12.84 -7.23 -0.40
C ALA A 84 -14.16 -6.69 -0.99
N MET A 85 -14.28 -6.59 -2.30
CA MET A 85 -15.51 -6.15 -2.96
C MET A 85 -16.67 -7.13 -2.75
N ARG A 86 -16.38 -8.44 -2.68
CA ARG A 86 -17.39 -9.48 -2.38
C ARG A 86 -17.82 -9.48 -0.92
N ASP A 87 -16.87 -9.29 0.00
CA ASP A 87 -17.15 -9.26 1.45
C ASP A 87 -17.96 -8.02 1.85
N PHE A 88 -17.88 -6.94 1.08
CA PHE A 88 -18.60 -5.68 1.34
C PHE A 88 -19.44 -5.26 0.11
N PRO A 89 -20.57 -5.90 -0.18
CA PRO A 89 -21.41 -5.50 -1.31
C PRO A 89 -22.02 -4.11 -1.09
N GLY A 90 -22.25 -3.39 -2.19
CA GLY A 90 -22.83 -2.04 -2.14
C GLY A 90 -21.89 -0.94 -1.63
N THR A 91 -20.60 -1.09 -1.86
CA THR A 91 -19.55 -0.18 -1.39
C THR A 91 -19.60 1.22 -2.03
N GLY A 92 -20.35 1.41 -3.11
CA GLY A 92 -20.39 2.66 -3.87
C GLY A 92 -19.18 2.87 -4.80
N ILE A 93 -18.16 1.99 -4.76
CA ILE A 93 -17.01 2.04 -5.66
C ILE A 93 -17.16 1.09 -6.86
N GLN A 94 -16.55 1.48 -7.96
CA GLN A 94 -16.23 0.65 -9.11
C GLN A 94 -14.69 0.50 -9.13
N LEU A 95 -14.20 -0.68 -8.76
CA LEU A 95 -12.78 -0.99 -8.78
C LEU A 95 -12.38 -1.41 -10.18
N ILE A 96 -11.40 -0.72 -10.78
CA ILE A 96 -10.95 -0.97 -12.14
C ILE A 96 -9.49 -1.39 -12.09
N VAL A 97 -9.21 -2.61 -12.55
CA VAL A 97 -7.88 -3.22 -12.48
C VAL A 97 -7.11 -2.94 -13.77
N TYR A 98 -5.96 -2.29 -13.65
CA TYR A 98 -5.04 -2.00 -14.74
C TYR A 98 -3.72 -2.75 -14.55
N ASP A 99 -3.21 -3.30 -15.63
CA ASP A 99 -1.95 -4.03 -15.63
C ASP A 99 -0.76 -3.07 -15.82
N THR A 100 0.20 -3.15 -14.93
CA THR A 100 1.44 -2.36 -15.02
C THR A 100 2.58 -3.10 -15.73
N GLY A 101 2.42 -4.39 -16.04
CA GLY A 101 3.49 -5.23 -16.58
C GLY A 101 4.73 -5.33 -15.67
N GLY A 102 4.65 -4.82 -14.42
CA GLY A 102 5.77 -4.78 -13.49
C GLY A 102 6.83 -3.72 -13.79
N THR A 103 6.54 -2.76 -14.66
CA THR A 103 7.48 -1.73 -15.10
C THR A 103 7.01 -0.32 -14.75
N ALA A 104 7.95 0.62 -14.62
CA ALA A 104 7.61 2.04 -14.41
C ALA A 104 6.83 2.62 -15.60
N ALA A 105 7.23 2.30 -16.83
CA ALA A 105 6.54 2.78 -18.04
C ALA A 105 5.11 2.23 -18.14
N GLY A 106 4.91 0.93 -17.88
CA GLY A 106 3.58 0.32 -17.85
C GLY A 106 2.70 0.91 -16.74
N ALA A 107 3.27 1.20 -15.57
CA ALA A 107 2.54 1.84 -14.48
C ALA A 107 2.09 3.26 -14.83
N VAL A 108 2.93 4.06 -15.51
CA VAL A 108 2.55 5.40 -16.00
C VAL A 108 1.43 5.31 -17.04
N ALA A 109 1.53 4.38 -18.00
CA ALA A 109 0.48 4.18 -19.00
C ALA A 109 -0.86 3.79 -18.34
N ALA A 110 -0.83 2.83 -17.41
CA ALA A 110 -1.98 2.40 -16.63
C ALA A 110 -2.59 3.55 -15.80
N ALA A 111 -1.76 4.35 -15.13
CA ALA A 111 -2.23 5.50 -14.36
C ALA A 111 -2.86 6.57 -15.24
N ASN A 112 -2.25 6.94 -16.37
CA ASN A 112 -2.81 7.92 -17.30
C ASN A 112 -4.16 7.47 -17.85
N THR A 113 -4.29 6.18 -18.21
CA THR A 113 -5.56 5.59 -18.63
C THR A 113 -6.59 5.68 -17.51
N ALA A 114 -6.25 5.24 -16.29
CA ALA A 114 -7.15 5.33 -15.14
C ALA A 114 -7.63 6.76 -14.85
N LEU A 115 -6.71 7.73 -14.89
CA LEU A 115 -7.03 9.15 -14.68
C LEU A 115 -7.94 9.70 -15.78
N SER A 116 -7.66 9.37 -17.06
CA SER A 116 -8.52 9.79 -18.18
C SER A 116 -9.91 9.15 -18.15
N GLU A 117 -10.02 7.97 -17.56
CA GLU A 117 -11.28 7.27 -17.32
C GLU A 117 -11.97 7.71 -16.01
N GLY A 118 -11.44 8.72 -15.32
CA GLY A 118 -12.06 9.36 -14.16
C GLY A 118 -11.83 8.63 -12.83
N ALA A 119 -10.70 7.96 -12.66
CA ALA A 119 -10.32 7.41 -11.36
C ALA A 119 -10.12 8.53 -10.33
N GLU A 120 -10.70 8.38 -9.16
CA GLU A 120 -10.62 9.34 -8.05
C GLU A 120 -9.60 8.93 -6.97
N MET A 121 -9.15 7.68 -7.01
CA MET A 121 -8.07 7.13 -6.17
C MET A 121 -7.33 6.04 -6.93
N ILE A 122 -6.03 5.92 -6.69
CA ILE A 122 -5.18 4.84 -7.20
C ILE A 122 -4.73 3.98 -6.04
N LEU A 123 -5.02 2.68 -6.10
CA LEU A 123 -4.50 1.63 -5.23
C LEU A 123 -3.33 0.93 -5.92
N GLY A 124 -2.20 0.78 -5.24
CA GLY A 124 -0.95 0.42 -5.89
C GLY A 124 -0.18 1.66 -6.40
N PRO A 125 0.85 1.50 -7.24
CA PRO A 125 1.48 0.25 -7.69
C PRO A 125 2.25 -0.50 -6.60
N VAL A 126 2.83 -1.65 -6.99
CA VAL A 126 3.58 -2.53 -6.07
C VAL A 126 5.03 -2.12 -5.91
N PHE A 127 5.73 -1.81 -7.00
CA PHE A 127 7.18 -1.56 -7.00
C PHE A 127 7.50 -0.07 -6.85
N SER A 128 8.55 0.26 -6.10
CA SER A 128 8.95 1.66 -5.81
C SER A 128 9.20 2.49 -7.07
N SER A 129 9.85 1.92 -8.08
CA SER A 129 10.07 2.60 -9.38
C SER A 129 8.76 2.95 -10.08
N ALA A 130 7.75 2.07 -10.00
CA ALA A 130 6.42 2.31 -10.53
C ALA A 130 5.67 3.39 -9.73
N VAL A 131 5.76 3.36 -8.39
CA VAL A 131 5.16 4.38 -7.51
C VAL A 131 5.75 5.76 -7.80
N GLY A 132 7.08 5.86 -7.86
CA GLY A 132 7.77 7.12 -8.17
C GLY A 132 7.37 7.69 -9.53
N ALA A 133 7.16 6.83 -10.53
CA ALA A 133 6.75 7.24 -11.87
C ALA A 133 5.28 7.72 -11.92
N VAL A 134 4.36 7.08 -11.18
CA VAL A 134 2.93 7.42 -11.11
C VAL A 134 2.67 8.68 -10.27
N ALA A 135 3.56 9.00 -9.33
CA ALA A 135 3.37 10.08 -8.37
C ALA A 135 3.13 11.47 -9.02
N ALA A 136 3.83 11.78 -10.12
CA ALA A 136 3.68 13.09 -10.79
C ALA A 136 2.34 13.24 -11.52
N PRO A 137 1.92 12.33 -12.42
CA PRO A 137 0.61 12.43 -13.10
C PRO A 137 -0.56 12.38 -12.10
N ALA A 138 -0.50 11.54 -11.07
CA ALA A 138 -1.54 11.46 -10.05
C ALA A 138 -1.70 12.80 -9.28
N ARG A 139 -0.58 13.42 -8.87
CA ARG A 139 -0.60 14.74 -8.20
C ARG A 139 -1.15 15.86 -9.11
N GLN A 140 -0.79 15.85 -10.41
CA GLN A 140 -1.33 16.83 -11.37
C GLN A 140 -2.84 16.71 -11.51
N ALA A 141 -3.37 15.49 -11.45
CA ALA A 141 -4.80 15.22 -11.47
C ALA A 141 -5.49 15.43 -10.11
N GLY A 142 -4.75 15.69 -9.04
CA GLY A 142 -5.30 15.77 -7.68
C GLY A 142 -5.79 14.44 -7.11
N VAL A 143 -5.34 13.31 -7.68
CA VAL A 143 -5.79 11.96 -7.32
C VAL A 143 -4.77 11.33 -6.37
N PRO A 144 -5.17 10.91 -5.14
CA PRO A 144 -4.25 10.27 -4.21
C PRO A 144 -3.89 8.84 -4.64
N VAL A 145 -2.66 8.45 -4.28
CA VAL A 145 -2.10 7.11 -4.50
C VAL A 145 -1.91 6.43 -3.16
N VAL A 146 -2.48 5.24 -2.98
CA VAL A 146 -2.25 4.35 -1.82
C VAL A 146 -1.42 3.17 -2.30
N ALA A 147 -0.11 3.32 -2.19
CA ALA A 147 0.89 2.43 -2.79
C ALA A 147 1.23 1.21 -1.93
N PHE A 148 1.69 0.13 -2.57
CA PHE A 148 1.97 -1.16 -1.94
C PHE A 148 3.47 -1.44 -1.75
N THR A 149 4.33 -0.47 -2.00
CA THR A 149 5.78 -0.58 -1.75
C THR A 149 6.13 -0.34 -0.28
N THR A 150 7.25 -0.91 0.16
CA THR A 150 7.86 -0.62 1.47
C THR A 150 8.92 0.48 1.41
N ASP A 151 9.18 1.04 0.24
CA ASP A 151 10.20 2.06 0.03
C ASP A 151 9.66 3.46 0.37
N VAL A 152 9.95 3.94 1.56
CA VAL A 152 9.48 5.24 2.06
C VAL A 152 10.01 6.43 1.26
N SER A 153 11.08 6.28 0.45
CA SER A 153 11.63 7.38 -0.34
C SER A 153 10.72 7.85 -1.48
N VAL A 154 9.72 7.06 -1.85
CA VAL A 154 8.72 7.43 -2.86
C VAL A 154 7.41 7.93 -2.24
N ALA A 155 7.31 7.92 -0.91
CA ALA A 155 6.20 8.48 -0.17
C ALA A 155 6.22 10.02 -0.19
N GLY A 156 5.10 10.64 0.10
CA GLY A 156 4.99 12.09 0.18
C GLY A 156 3.56 12.57 -0.01
N ARG A 157 3.38 13.88 -0.08
CA ARG A 157 2.06 14.46 -0.27
C ARG A 157 1.33 13.87 -1.48
N GLY A 158 0.17 13.25 -1.23
CA GLY A 158 -0.65 12.59 -2.25
C GLY A 158 -0.21 11.17 -2.61
N VAL A 159 0.88 10.65 -2.02
CA VAL A 159 1.34 9.28 -2.18
C VAL A 159 1.55 8.66 -0.80
N TYR A 160 0.68 7.75 -0.44
CA TYR A 160 0.64 7.10 0.88
C TYR A 160 1.02 5.63 0.73
N LEU A 161 1.81 5.12 1.67
CA LEU A 161 2.17 3.71 1.70
C LEU A 161 1.25 2.97 2.68
N ILE A 162 0.70 1.82 2.28
CA ILE A 162 -0.12 0.97 3.16
C ILE A 162 0.60 -0.33 3.55
N SER A 163 1.81 -0.54 3.07
CA SER A 163 2.62 -1.73 3.31
C SER A 163 3.09 -1.90 4.76
N PHE A 164 3.64 -3.06 5.07
CA PHE A 164 4.36 -3.31 6.31
C PHE A 164 5.74 -2.63 6.22
N LEU A 165 5.89 -1.48 6.85
CA LEU A 165 7.14 -0.73 6.82
C LEU A 165 8.10 -1.27 7.90
N PRO A 166 9.38 -1.49 7.58
CA PRO A 166 10.37 -1.97 8.55
C PRO A 166 10.49 -1.07 9.79
N ASP A 167 10.28 0.23 9.64
CA ASP A 167 10.34 1.18 10.75
C ASP A 167 9.33 0.84 11.85
N ASN A 168 8.12 0.41 11.49
CA ASN A 168 7.08 0.01 12.45
C ASN A 168 7.48 -1.23 13.26
N ASP A 169 8.08 -2.21 12.59
CA ASP A 169 8.52 -3.46 13.22
C ASP A 169 9.62 -3.17 14.25
N ILE A 170 10.63 -2.41 13.83
CA ILE A 170 11.78 -2.07 14.65
C ILE A 170 11.37 -1.17 15.83
N GLU A 171 10.55 -0.14 15.57
CA GLU A 171 10.03 0.73 16.61
C GLU A 171 9.28 -0.06 17.68
N ARG A 172 8.39 -0.95 17.26
CA ARG A 172 7.57 -1.76 18.17
C ARG A 172 8.44 -2.71 19.00
N ALA A 173 9.36 -3.44 18.35
CA ALA A 173 10.19 -4.43 19.00
C ALA A 173 11.18 -3.79 19.99
N ILE A 174 11.85 -2.72 19.61
CA ILE A 174 12.80 -1.99 20.49
C ILE A 174 12.07 -1.31 21.64
N THR A 175 10.90 -0.68 21.40
CA THR A 175 10.10 -0.06 22.46
C THR A 175 9.65 -1.11 23.48
N TYR A 176 9.22 -2.29 23.03
CA TYR A 176 8.87 -3.39 23.93
C TYR A 176 10.06 -3.88 24.73
N ALA A 177 11.23 -4.06 24.11
CA ALA A 177 12.45 -4.48 24.79
C ALA A 177 12.87 -3.47 25.86
N ALA A 178 12.80 -2.18 25.54
CA ALA A 178 13.11 -1.10 26.51
C ALA A 178 12.14 -1.09 27.69
N ALA A 179 10.83 -1.28 27.45
CA ALA A 179 9.81 -1.40 28.50
C ALA A 179 10.02 -2.64 29.38
N ASN A 180 10.67 -3.69 28.86
CA ASN A 180 11.07 -4.89 29.59
C ASN A 180 12.51 -4.82 30.12
N GLY A 181 13.04 -3.63 30.36
CA GLY A 181 14.27 -3.38 31.10
C GLY A 181 15.55 -3.38 30.26
N ARG A 182 15.48 -3.56 28.95
CA ARG A 182 16.66 -3.51 28.07
C ARG A 182 17.05 -2.05 27.80
N LYS A 183 18.33 -1.70 28.04
CA LYS A 183 18.83 -0.32 27.96
C LYS A 183 20.04 -0.16 27.04
N SER A 184 20.75 -1.23 26.77
CA SER A 184 21.93 -1.25 25.93
C SER A 184 21.73 -2.19 24.76
N PHE A 185 21.87 -1.63 23.55
CA PHE A 185 21.47 -2.29 22.32
C PHE A 185 22.65 -2.44 21.37
N ALA A 186 22.72 -3.57 20.68
CA ALA A 186 23.57 -3.77 19.52
C ALA A 186 22.71 -4.18 18.30
N ALA A 187 23.29 -4.13 17.12
CA ALA A 187 22.63 -4.59 15.91
C ALA A 187 23.60 -5.27 14.95
N ILE A 188 23.13 -6.28 14.22
CA ILE A 188 23.81 -6.88 13.08
C ILE A 188 22.90 -6.75 11.86
N LEU A 189 23.34 -5.99 10.83
CA LEU A 189 22.50 -5.51 9.76
C LEU A 189 23.10 -5.84 8.39
N PRO A 190 22.30 -6.10 7.35
CA PRO A 190 22.83 -6.28 6.01
C PRO A 190 23.40 -4.97 5.45
N ALA A 191 24.52 -5.05 4.73
CA ALA A 191 25.17 -3.91 4.09
C ALA A 191 24.46 -3.52 2.78
N ASN A 192 23.15 -3.23 2.86
CA ASN A 192 22.31 -2.83 1.73
C ASN A 192 21.33 -1.72 2.15
N ARG A 193 20.43 -1.32 1.24
CA ARG A 193 19.44 -0.27 1.49
C ARG A 193 18.50 -0.61 2.66
N TYR A 194 18.06 -1.87 2.78
CA TYR A 194 17.21 -2.30 3.88
C TYR A 194 17.92 -2.10 5.24
N GLY A 195 19.17 -2.57 5.36
CA GLY A 195 19.96 -2.37 6.58
C GLY A 195 20.17 -0.90 6.94
N THR A 196 20.31 -0.01 5.93
CA THR A 196 20.41 1.44 6.18
C THR A 196 19.12 2.03 6.76
N LEU A 197 17.96 1.63 6.25
CA LEU A 197 16.65 2.06 6.75
C LEU A 197 16.43 1.55 8.17
N VAL A 198 16.66 0.26 8.40
CA VAL A 198 16.53 -0.36 9.74
C VAL A 198 17.46 0.30 10.76
N GLU A 199 18.72 0.64 10.38
CA GLU A 199 19.63 1.32 11.30
C GLU A 199 19.10 2.69 11.71
N ALA A 200 18.54 3.46 10.80
CA ALA A 200 17.98 4.77 11.13
C ALA A 200 16.82 4.64 12.14
N ALA A 201 15.87 3.74 11.89
CA ALA A 201 14.76 3.44 12.79
C ALA A 201 15.25 2.92 14.16
N PHE A 202 16.22 2.03 14.16
CA PHE A 202 16.84 1.47 15.36
C PHE A 202 17.48 2.55 16.24
N ARG A 203 18.39 3.37 15.67
CA ARG A 203 19.05 4.45 16.41
C ARG A 203 18.06 5.46 16.98
N GLN A 204 17.08 5.86 16.17
CA GLN A 204 16.05 6.80 16.59
C GLN A 204 15.22 6.23 17.74
N THR A 205 14.78 4.97 17.65
CA THR A 205 13.95 4.34 18.67
C THR A 205 14.73 4.10 19.97
N VAL A 206 15.96 3.59 19.88
CA VAL A 206 16.82 3.42 21.07
C VAL A 206 17.02 4.74 21.79
N SER A 207 17.31 5.83 21.05
CA SER A 207 17.46 7.17 21.66
C SER A 207 16.17 7.66 22.33
N ARG A 208 15.03 7.49 21.66
CA ARG A 208 13.71 7.92 22.17
C ARG A 208 13.30 7.15 23.43
N THR A 209 13.70 5.89 23.55
CA THR A 209 13.42 5.06 24.74
C THR A 209 14.43 5.25 25.87
N GLY A 210 15.40 6.15 25.73
CA GLY A 210 16.45 6.42 26.72
C GLY A 210 17.53 5.33 26.77
N GLY A 211 17.60 4.47 25.79
CA GLY A 211 18.65 3.46 25.64
C GLY A 211 19.93 4.00 25.00
N ARG A 212 20.93 3.14 24.92
CA ARG A 212 22.20 3.43 24.21
C ARG A 212 22.51 2.34 23.18
N VAL A 213 23.03 2.76 22.03
CA VAL A 213 23.58 1.85 21.02
C VAL A 213 25.06 1.62 21.35
N VAL A 214 25.45 0.36 21.52
CA VAL A 214 26.82 -0.07 21.85
C VAL A 214 27.63 -0.27 20.58
N THR A 215 27.15 -1.11 19.67
CA THR A 215 27.81 -1.40 18.41
C THR A 215 26.81 -1.76 17.33
N ILE A 216 27.20 -1.57 16.08
CA ILE A 216 26.45 -2.02 14.90
C ILE A 216 27.44 -2.66 13.94
N GLU A 217 27.27 -3.94 13.67
CA GLU A 217 28.02 -4.64 12.65
C GLU A 217 27.19 -4.71 11.35
N ARG A 218 27.88 -4.58 10.21
CA ARG A 218 27.27 -4.71 8.89
C ARG A 218 27.89 -5.87 8.15
N TYR A 219 27.05 -6.76 7.62
CA TYR A 219 27.48 -7.94 6.90
C TYR A 219 27.09 -7.88 5.42
N GLN A 220 27.90 -8.50 4.57
CA GLN A 220 27.53 -8.85 3.21
C GLN A 220 26.67 -10.14 3.25
N LEU A 221 25.80 -10.35 2.25
CA LEU A 221 24.98 -11.56 2.16
C LEU A 221 25.82 -12.80 1.77
N ASP A 222 26.78 -13.10 2.64
CA ASP A 222 27.68 -14.27 2.57
C ASP A 222 27.76 -14.90 3.96
N GLN A 223 27.65 -16.23 4.03
CA GLN A 223 27.62 -16.93 5.31
C GLN A 223 28.88 -16.76 6.15
N ASN A 224 30.06 -16.63 5.51
CA ASN A 224 31.31 -16.47 6.25
C ASN A 224 31.39 -15.07 6.85
N ASP A 225 30.95 -14.03 6.10
CA ASP A 225 30.93 -12.67 6.61
C ASP A 225 29.87 -12.52 7.73
N ILE A 226 28.70 -13.15 7.61
CA ILE A 226 27.69 -13.19 8.68
C ILE A 226 28.28 -13.79 9.96
N ARG A 227 28.97 -14.95 9.89
CA ARG A 227 29.63 -15.57 11.05
C ARG A 227 30.74 -14.70 11.62
N LEU A 228 31.57 -14.09 10.77
CA LEU A 228 32.62 -13.17 11.20
C LEU A 228 32.04 -12.01 12.02
N LYS A 229 30.98 -11.38 11.51
CA LYS A 229 30.30 -10.26 12.17
C LYS A 229 29.60 -10.70 13.46
N ALA A 230 28.96 -11.86 13.45
CA ALA A 230 28.35 -12.44 14.66
C ALA A 230 29.40 -12.75 15.74
N THR A 231 30.59 -13.21 15.36
CA THR A 231 31.70 -13.42 16.29
C THR A 231 32.18 -12.10 16.90
N ALA A 232 32.36 -11.05 16.09
CA ALA A 232 32.71 -9.72 16.59
C ALA A 232 31.67 -9.16 17.56
N ILE A 233 30.38 -9.40 17.32
CA ILE A 233 29.30 -9.06 18.28
C ILE A 233 29.44 -9.86 19.57
N ALA A 234 29.77 -11.17 19.49
CA ALA A 234 29.91 -12.03 20.66
C ALA A 234 31.05 -11.55 21.60
N GLU A 235 32.16 -11.06 21.06
CA GLU A 235 33.31 -10.55 21.81
C GLU A 235 32.95 -9.37 22.75
N VAL A 236 31.91 -8.59 22.39
CA VAL A 236 31.45 -7.43 23.18
C VAL A 236 30.07 -7.65 23.82
N ALA A 237 29.57 -8.90 23.83
CA ALA A 237 28.21 -9.21 24.28
C ALA A 237 27.94 -8.83 25.75
N SER A 238 28.95 -8.75 26.60
CA SER A 238 28.81 -8.29 27.98
C SER A 238 28.48 -6.78 28.12
N GLN A 239 28.57 -6.00 27.03
CA GLN A 239 28.35 -4.55 27.04
C GLN A 239 26.94 -4.15 26.68
N PHE A 240 26.09 -5.07 26.15
CA PHE A 240 24.72 -4.83 25.76
C PHE A 240 23.79 -5.96 26.22
N ASP A 241 22.51 -5.65 26.38
CA ASP A 241 21.47 -6.56 26.88
C ASP A 241 20.42 -6.94 25.81
N ALA A 242 20.52 -6.36 24.61
CA ALA A 242 19.66 -6.70 23.48
C ALA A 242 20.41 -6.58 22.14
N LEU A 243 20.18 -7.51 21.22
CA LEU A 243 20.76 -7.55 19.87
C LEU A 243 19.66 -7.58 18.81
N LEU A 244 19.61 -6.59 17.95
CA LEU A 244 18.72 -6.58 16.78
C LEU A 244 19.34 -7.39 15.62
N VAL A 245 18.56 -8.37 15.14
CA VAL A 245 18.83 -9.21 13.95
C VAL A 245 17.58 -9.18 13.07
N PRO A 246 17.38 -8.15 12.24
CA PRO A 246 16.11 -7.92 11.56
C PRO A 246 15.87 -8.79 10.33
N ASP A 247 16.90 -9.46 9.82
CA ASP A 247 16.88 -10.17 8.54
C ASP A 247 16.28 -11.59 8.64
N ALA A 248 16.06 -12.21 7.49
CA ALA A 248 15.36 -13.50 7.34
C ALA A 248 16.01 -14.66 8.13
N GLY A 249 15.26 -15.76 8.24
CA GLY A 249 15.55 -16.86 9.14
C GLY A 249 16.90 -17.54 9.00
N ASP A 250 17.45 -17.64 7.80
CA ASP A 250 18.80 -18.21 7.59
C ASP A 250 19.90 -17.34 8.22
N VAL A 251 19.81 -16.03 8.14
CA VAL A 251 20.74 -15.12 8.80
C VAL A 251 20.55 -15.17 10.32
N ALA A 252 19.32 -15.04 10.78
CA ALA A 252 19.01 -15.03 12.21
C ALA A 252 19.47 -16.31 12.92
N VAL A 253 19.27 -17.47 12.30
CA VAL A 253 19.73 -18.76 12.84
C VAL A 253 21.25 -18.83 12.91
N VAL A 254 21.96 -18.44 11.84
CA VAL A 254 23.44 -18.41 11.83
C VAL A 254 24.00 -17.48 12.91
N VAL A 255 23.38 -16.31 13.11
CA VAL A 255 23.77 -15.36 14.17
C VAL A 255 23.53 -15.97 15.55
N ALA A 256 22.34 -16.54 15.79
CA ALA A 256 22.00 -17.15 17.08
C ALA A 256 22.89 -18.33 17.42
N ASP A 257 23.20 -19.21 16.45
CA ASP A 257 24.09 -20.36 16.63
C ASP A 257 25.53 -19.93 16.93
N THR A 258 26.01 -18.88 16.27
CA THR A 258 27.35 -18.32 16.52
C THR A 258 27.45 -17.74 17.92
N LEU A 259 26.46 -16.96 18.35
CA LEU A 259 26.39 -16.38 19.70
C LEU A 259 26.30 -17.46 20.78
N ALA A 260 25.43 -18.46 20.59
CA ALA A 260 25.31 -19.58 21.54
C ALA A 260 26.61 -20.37 21.67
N SER A 261 27.33 -20.60 20.54
CA SER A 261 28.65 -21.26 20.55
C SER A 261 29.72 -20.46 21.29
N ALA A 262 29.55 -19.13 21.36
CA ALA A 262 30.40 -18.22 22.15
C ALA A 262 29.93 -18.04 23.61
N GLY A 263 28.89 -18.80 24.05
CA GLY A 263 28.37 -18.74 25.42
C GLY A 263 27.40 -17.57 25.70
N VAL A 264 26.94 -16.86 24.68
CA VAL A 264 25.94 -15.79 24.83
C VAL A 264 24.53 -16.41 24.89
N SER A 265 23.79 -16.15 25.96
CA SER A 265 22.43 -16.68 26.18
C SER A 265 21.34 -15.62 26.04
N GLN A 266 20.10 -16.05 25.77
CA GLN A 266 18.91 -15.18 25.74
C GLN A 266 18.57 -14.55 27.11
N GLU A 267 19.11 -15.08 28.20
CA GLU A 267 18.94 -14.51 29.55
C GLU A 267 19.74 -13.21 29.69
N THR A 268 20.97 -13.21 29.20
CA THR A 268 21.88 -12.05 29.26
C THR A 268 21.64 -11.09 28.11
N THR A 269 21.48 -11.62 26.90
CA THR A 269 21.35 -10.84 25.66
C THR A 269 20.12 -11.26 24.89
N ARG A 270 19.06 -10.47 24.96
CA ARG A 270 17.81 -10.74 24.24
C ARG A 270 17.97 -10.50 22.74
N LEU A 271 17.75 -11.54 21.93
CA LEU A 271 17.68 -11.37 20.47
C LEU A 271 16.33 -10.74 20.07
N ILE A 272 16.38 -9.81 19.14
CA ILE A 272 15.21 -9.07 18.64
C ILE A 272 15.19 -9.19 17.12
N GLY A 273 14.07 -9.66 16.56
CA GLY A 273 13.84 -9.78 15.13
C GLY A 273 13.01 -8.67 14.54
N GLY A 274 13.00 -8.60 13.21
CA GLY A 274 12.05 -7.79 12.44
C GLY A 274 10.83 -8.59 11.99
N GLY A 275 9.91 -7.93 11.27
CA GLY A 275 8.70 -8.56 10.72
C GLY A 275 8.98 -9.69 9.73
N GLN A 276 10.18 -9.78 9.17
CA GLN A 276 10.61 -10.88 8.32
C GLN A 276 10.68 -12.26 9.03
N TRP A 277 10.65 -12.25 10.37
CA TRP A 277 10.63 -13.48 11.16
C TRP A 277 9.25 -14.16 11.17
N GLU A 278 8.20 -13.42 10.86
CA GLU A 278 6.83 -13.93 10.93
C GLU A 278 6.59 -15.05 9.90
N GLY A 279 6.14 -16.20 10.41
CA GLY A 279 5.83 -17.38 9.59
C GLY A 279 7.05 -18.17 9.11
N ASP A 280 8.28 -17.80 9.50
CA ASP A 280 9.49 -18.58 9.15
C ASP A 280 9.69 -19.75 10.13
N SER A 281 9.54 -20.98 9.61
CA SER A 281 9.70 -22.18 10.40
C SER A 281 11.12 -22.40 10.94
N ARG A 282 12.15 -21.82 10.30
CA ARG A 282 13.55 -21.88 10.77
C ARG A 282 13.71 -21.06 12.05
N ILE A 283 13.06 -19.91 12.14
CA ILE A 283 12.98 -19.09 13.35
C ILE A 283 12.22 -19.85 14.45
N ALA A 284 11.01 -20.28 14.13
CA ALA A 284 10.11 -20.92 15.09
C ALA A 284 10.70 -22.17 15.75
N ASN A 285 11.51 -22.94 15.00
CA ASN A 285 12.08 -24.22 15.44
C ASN A 285 13.56 -24.12 15.87
N SER A 286 14.15 -22.92 15.91
CA SER A 286 15.54 -22.75 16.35
C SER A 286 15.63 -22.73 17.88
N PRO A 287 16.32 -23.67 18.52
CA PRO A 287 16.49 -23.69 19.96
C PRO A 287 17.29 -22.48 20.47
N ASN A 288 18.25 -21.98 19.68
CA ASN A 288 19.09 -20.84 20.03
C ASN A 288 18.37 -19.48 19.88
N LEU A 289 17.19 -19.47 19.24
CA LEU A 289 16.28 -18.31 19.20
C LEU A 289 15.17 -18.40 20.25
N ALA A 290 15.07 -19.49 21.02
CA ALA A 290 14.07 -19.58 22.09
C ALA A 290 14.23 -18.42 23.10
N GLY A 291 13.14 -17.68 23.33
CA GLY A 291 13.12 -16.45 24.10
C GLY A 291 13.32 -15.17 23.30
N ALA A 292 13.69 -15.23 22.02
CA ALA A 292 13.82 -14.05 21.17
C ALA A 292 12.45 -13.40 20.87
N TRP A 293 12.44 -12.07 20.69
CA TRP A 293 11.23 -11.29 20.42
C TRP A 293 11.24 -10.71 19.02
N TYR A 294 10.05 -10.59 18.40
CA TYR A 294 9.89 -9.85 17.17
C TYR A 294 8.49 -9.23 17.07
N ALA A 295 8.36 -8.16 16.31
CA ALA A 295 7.10 -7.51 16.06
C ALA A 295 6.48 -7.99 14.75
N ALA A 296 5.19 -8.29 14.77
CA ALA A 296 4.43 -8.66 13.57
C ALA A 296 2.94 -8.36 13.72
N PRO A 297 2.19 -8.26 12.62
CA PRO A 297 0.74 -8.15 12.66
C PRO A 297 0.06 -9.34 13.34
N SER A 298 -1.15 -9.12 13.86
CA SER A 298 -1.95 -10.19 14.47
C SER A 298 -2.25 -11.32 13.47
N ARG A 299 -1.99 -12.57 13.87
CA ARG A 299 -2.21 -13.76 13.02
C ARG A 299 -3.67 -14.09 12.79
N GLN A 300 -4.56 -13.73 13.73
CA GLN A 300 -5.99 -14.11 13.65
C GLN A 300 -6.66 -13.53 12.41
N GLY A 301 -6.39 -12.26 12.10
CA GLY A 301 -6.94 -11.62 10.91
C GLY A 301 -6.49 -12.29 9.63
N PHE A 302 -5.17 -12.54 9.51
CA PHE A 302 -4.62 -13.22 8.34
C PHE A 302 -5.16 -14.64 8.15
N ALA A 303 -5.28 -15.42 9.21
CA ALA A 303 -5.80 -16.79 9.12
C ALA A 303 -7.24 -16.84 8.58
N ALA A 304 -8.11 -15.96 9.08
CA ALA A 304 -9.47 -15.83 8.59
C ALA A 304 -9.54 -15.33 7.13
N PHE A 305 -8.70 -14.37 6.76
CA PHE A 305 -8.56 -13.91 5.38
C PHE A 305 -8.07 -15.03 4.46
N ALA A 306 -7.02 -15.75 4.84
CA ALA A 306 -6.45 -16.83 4.04
C ALA A 306 -7.45 -17.96 3.79
N GLN A 307 -8.29 -18.28 4.77
CA GLN A 307 -9.36 -19.26 4.59
C GLN A 307 -10.37 -18.81 3.51
N ARG A 308 -10.86 -17.56 3.56
CA ARG A 308 -11.78 -17.02 2.55
C ARG A 308 -11.13 -16.96 1.18
N TYR A 309 -9.86 -16.52 1.12
CA TYR A 309 -9.09 -16.45 -0.12
C TYR A 309 -8.96 -17.84 -0.77
N ARG A 310 -8.55 -18.87 0.00
CA ARG A 310 -8.47 -20.25 -0.50
C ARG A 310 -9.82 -20.75 -1.04
N SER A 311 -10.88 -20.48 -0.32
CA SER A 311 -12.24 -20.88 -0.75
C SER A 311 -12.66 -20.21 -2.05
N ALA A 312 -12.24 -18.96 -2.30
CA ALA A 312 -12.61 -18.21 -3.49
C ALA A 312 -11.72 -18.48 -4.69
N TYR A 313 -10.40 -18.74 -4.49
CA TYR A 313 -9.42 -18.78 -5.57
C TYR A 313 -8.61 -20.07 -5.64
N SER A 314 -8.87 -21.06 -4.78
CA SER A 314 -8.19 -22.36 -4.74
C SER A 314 -6.66 -22.25 -4.67
N SER A 315 -6.14 -21.23 -4.02
CA SER A 315 -4.70 -20.96 -3.88
C SER A 315 -4.39 -20.28 -2.54
N GLU A 316 -3.15 -20.42 -2.06
CA GLU A 316 -2.70 -19.76 -0.85
C GLU A 316 -2.36 -18.26 -1.15
N PRO A 317 -2.87 -17.32 -0.33
CA PRO A 317 -2.46 -15.93 -0.45
C PRO A 317 -1.05 -15.74 0.12
N PRO A 318 -0.18 -14.97 -0.52
CA PRO A 318 1.05 -14.52 0.13
C PRO A 318 0.71 -13.61 1.31
N ARG A 319 1.63 -13.52 2.29
CA ARG A 319 1.37 -12.77 3.54
C ARG A 319 0.97 -11.31 3.32
N ASN A 320 1.51 -10.68 2.29
CA ASN A 320 1.22 -9.28 1.94
C ASN A 320 -0.05 -9.09 1.09
N ALA A 321 -0.79 -10.15 0.78
CA ALA A 321 -2.03 -10.05 -0.01
C ALA A 321 -3.13 -9.23 0.71
N THR A 322 -3.11 -9.21 2.04
CA THR A 322 -4.01 -8.38 2.87
C THR A 322 -3.91 -6.88 2.59
N ILE A 323 -2.76 -6.41 2.10
CA ILE A 323 -2.53 -4.99 1.79
C ILE A 323 -3.54 -4.48 0.74
N ALA A 324 -3.75 -5.24 -0.33
CA ALA A 324 -4.70 -4.87 -1.38
C ALA A 324 -6.17 -5.00 -0.92
N TYR A 325 -6.45 -5.98 -0.05
CA TYR A 325 -7.75 -6.10 0.60
C TYR A 325 -8.03 -4.85 1.47
N ASP A 326 -7.12 -4.52 2.38
CA ASP A 326 -7.27 -3.38 3.29
C ASP A 326 -7.37 -2.04 2.54
N ALA A 327 -6.59 -1.86 1.48
CA ALA A 327 -6.66 -0.66 0.63
C ALA A 327 -8.04 -0.54 -0.07
N THR A 328 -8.61 -1.65 -0.52
CA THR A 328 -9.93 -1.68 -1.16
C THR A 328 -11.03 -1.39 -0.14
N VAL A 329 -10.96 -1.99 1.06
CA VAL A 329 -11.90 -1.71 2.16
C VAL A 329 -11.79 -0.27 2.62
N LEU A 330 -10.57 0.28 2.70
CA LEU A 330 -10.34 1.70 2.99
C LEU A 330 -11.07 2.59 1.98
N ALA A 331 -10.82 2.41 0.68
CA ALA A 331 -11.47 3.20 -0.37
C ALA A 331 -13.00 3.14 -0.29
N ALA A 332 -13.55 1.93 -0.13
CA ALA A 332 -14.98 1.69 0.01
C ALA A 332 -15.58 2.35 1.27
N GLY A 333 -14.89 2.24 2.39
CA GLY A 333 -15.30 2.84 3.66
C GLY A 333 -15.35 4.37 3.59
N LEU A 334 -14.32 4.97 2.96
CA LEU A 334 -14.25 6.43 2.79
C LEU A 334 -15.36 6.97 1.89
N VAL A 335 -15.69 6.27 0.81
CA VAL A 335 -16.81 6.64 -0.06
C VAL A 335 -18.14 6.65 0.69
N ARG A 336 -18.36 5.67 1.58
CA ARG A 336 -19.60 5.59 2.37
C ARG A 336 -19.72 6.66 3.43
N GLN A 337 -18.60 7.13 4.00
CA GLN A 337 -18.61 8.00 5.18
C GLN A 337 -18.44 9.47 4.86
N PHE A 338 -17.69 9.83 3.81
CA PHE A 338 -17.19 11.20 3.62
C PHE A 338 -17.66 11.90 2.35
N GLY A 339 -18.55 11.29 1.56
CA GLY A 339 -19.17 11.94 0.39
C GLY A 339 -18.14 12.59 -0.55
N GLY A 340 -18.22 13.90 -0.78
CA GLY A 340 -17.30 14.64 -1.66
C GLY A 340 -15.87 14.76 -1.14
N GLU A 341 -15.67 14.71 0.18
CA GLU A 341 -14.35 14.84 0.82
C GLU A 341 -13.62 13.51 1.00
N ARG A 342 -14.20 12.41 0.48
CA ARG A 342 -13.79 11.02 0.73
C ARG A 342 -12.30 10.70 0.63
N PHE A 343 -11.60 11.36 -0.28
CA PHE A 343 -10.18 11.11 -0.54
C PHE A 343 -9.30 12.35 -0.27
N SER A 344 -9.82 13.32 0.48
CA SER A 344 -9.02 14.47 0.92
C SER A 344 -7.88 14.03 1.84
N GLN A 345 -6.81 14.82 1.87
CA GLN A 345 -5.66 14.52 2.73
C GLN A 345 -6.07 14.37 4.21
N SER A 346 -6.95 15.25 4.71
CA SER A 346 -7.40 15.22 6.10
C SER A 346 -8.14 13.93 6.46
N VAL A 347 -8.92 13.39 5.51
CA VAL A 347 -9.63 12.12 5.68
C VAL A 347 -8.66 10.94 5.62
N LEU A 348 -7.75 10.93 4.63
CA LEU A 348 -6.76 9.87 4.47
C LEU A 348 -5.77 9.80 5.63
N THR A 349 -5.39 10.94 6.21
CA THR A 349 -4.46 11.00 7.35
C THR A 349 -5.17 11.15 8.69
N ASN A 350 -6.35 10.53 8.83
CA ASN A 350 -7.09 10.51 10.09
C ASN A 350 -6.21 9.99 11.23
N PRO A 351 -5.99 10.77 12.31
CA PRO A 351 -5.12 10.36 13.41
C PRO A 351 -5.61 9.13 14.17
N ASN A 352 -6.91 8.83 14.13
CA ASN A 352 -7.46 7.62 14.74
C ASN A 352 -7.19 6.37 13.89
N GLY A 353 -6.78 6.52 12.63
CA GLY A 353 -6.48 5.43 11.72
C GLY A 353 -7.69 4.65 11.24
N PHE A 354 -7.41 3.49 10.68
CA PHE A 354 -8.38 2.60 10.03
C PHE A 354 -8.16 1.16 10.52
N ALA A 355 -9.23 0.40 10.59
CA ALA A 355 -9.15 -1.02 10.90
C ALA A 355 -8.86 -1.82 9.61
N GLY A 356 -7.90 -2.73 9.67
CA GLY A 356 -7.57 -3.67 8.60
C GLY A 356 -7.52 -5.11 9.11
N ILE A 357 -7.28 -6.05 8.20
CA ILE A 357 -7.07 -7.48 8.50
C ILE A 357 -5.93 -7.67 9.50
N ASP A 358 -4.88 -6.91 9.33
CA ASP A 358 -3.64 -7.00 10.11
C ASP A 358 -3.60 -6.05 11.32
N GLY A 359 -4.75 -5.58 11.76
CA GLY A 359 -4.86 -4.62 12.86
C GLY A 359 -5.05 -3.19 12.39
N VAL A 360 -4.95 -2.26 13.33
CA VAL A 360 -5.18 -0.84 13.05
C VAL A 360 -3.93 -0.22 12.41
N PHE A 361 -4.16 0.59 11.38
CA PHE A 361 -3.12 1.38 10.71
C PHE A 361 -3.61 2.82 10.50
N ARG A 362 -2.70 3.76 10.34
CA ARG A 362 -2.97 5.13 9.91
C ARG A 362 -1.95 5.58 8.88
N LEU A 363 -2.41 6.37 7.92
CA LEU A 363 -1.52 7.01 6.95
C LEU A 363 -1.05 8.35 7.53
N GLN A 364 0.21 8.69 7.30
CA GLN A 364 0.83 9.91 7.81
C GLN A 364 0.87 11.02 6.74
N PRO A 365 0.93 12.30 7.13
CA PRO A 365 1.01 13.41 6.17
C PRO A 365 2.25 13.38 5.27
N ASP A 366 3.34 12.72 5.70
CA ASP A 366 4.55 12.51 4.92
C ASP A 366 4.43 11.33 3.94
N GLY A 367 3.28 10.63 3.93
CA GLY A 367 3.00 9.48 3.09
C GLY A 367 3.43 8.13 3.67
N SER A 368 4.12 8.08 4.80
CA SER A 368 4.39 6.84 5.54
C SER A 368 3.11 6.31 6.22
N ASN A 369 3.23 5.22 6.94
CA ASN A 369 2.15 4.74 7.81
C ASN A 369 2.67 4.30 9.17
N ASP A 370 1.77 4.30 10.15
CA ASP A 370 1.95 3.60 11.42
C ASP A 370 1.02 2.38 11.46
N ARG A 371 1.52 1.29 12.01
CA ARG A 371 0.73 0.08 12.28
C ARG A 371 0.84 -0.33 13.73
N ARG A 372 -0.26 -0.80 14.32
CA ARG A 372 -0.22 -1.43 15.64
C ARG A 372 0.12 -2.90 15.49
N LEU A 373 1.28 -3.29 16.00
CA LEU A 373 1.85 -4.63 15.88
C LEU A 373 1.87 -5.35 17.23
N SER A 374 1.69 -6.66 17.20
CA SER A 374 1.89 -7.56 18.33
C SER A 374 3.37 -7.88 18.50
N ILE A 375 3.76 -8.28 19.69
CA ILE A 375 5.07 -8.92 19.93
C ILE A 375 4.85 -10.42 20.09
N TYR A 376 5.68 -11.17 19.40
CA TYR A 376 5.77 -12.62 19.51
C TYR A 376 7.11 -13.01 20.12
N GLU A 377 7.09 -14.11 20.90
CA GLU A 377 8.27 -14.75 21.46
C GLU A 377 8.46 -16.11 20.80
N VAL A 378 9.71 -16.39 20.40
CA VAL A 378 10.11 -17.71 19.88
C VAL A 378 10.23 -18.67 21.04
N THR A 379 9.71 -19.90 20.90
CA THR A 379 9.75 -20.94 21.96
C THR A 379 10.71 -22.09 21.64
N GLY A 380 11.36 -22.07 20.47
CA GLY A 380 12.20 -23.17 19.98
C GLY A 380 11.43 -24.35 19.37
N SER A 381 10.09 -24.34 19.48
CA SER A 381 9.19 -25.30 18.83
C SER A 381 7.97 -24.61 18.22
N GLY A 382 8.00 -23.30 18.15
CA GLY A 382 6.93 -22.43 17.68
C GLY A 382 7.13 -20.99 18.12
N THR A 383 6.04 -20.25 18.18
CA THR A 383 6.04 -18.87 18.66
C THR A 383 4.77 -18.60 19.45
N THR A 384 4.86 -17.80 20.51
CA THR A 384 3.72 -17.39 21.35
C THR A 384 3.51 -15.89 21.30
N LEU A 385 2.26 -15.43 21.54
CA LEU A 385 1.94 -14.01 21.66
C LEU A 385 2.45 -13.52 23.04
N ALA A 386 3.43 -12.63 23.04
CA ALA A 386 3.98 -12.00 24.24
C ALA A 386 3.26 -10.72 24.63
N ASP A 387 2.90 -9.88 23.63
CA ASP A 387 2.16 -8.64 23.86
C ASP A 387 1.26 -8.31 22.67
N PRO A 388 -0.07 -8.20 22.87
CA PRO A 388 -1.00 -7.95 21.79
C PRO A 388 -0.90 -6.55 21.21
N ALA A 389 -1.21 -6.40 19.93
CA ALA A 389 -1.34 -5.10 19.29
C ALA A 389 -2.46 -4.28 19.94
N SER A 390 -2.22 -2.98 20.15
CA SER A 390 -3.30 -2.05 20.53
C SER A 390 -4.37 -2.00 19.44
N ARG A 391 -5.63 -1.90 19.85
CA ARG A 391 -6.79 -1.85 18.95
C ARG A 391 -7.13 -0.44 18.47
N SER A 392 -6.40 0.58 18.92
CA SER A 392 -6.60 1.97 18.51
C SER A 392 -5.32 2.77 18.59
N PHE A 393 -5.30 3.94 17.94
CA PHE A 393 -4.27 4.98 18.13
C PHE A 393 -4.68 5.98 19.23
N ALA A 394 -5.97 6.01 19.64
CA ALA A 394 -6.42 6.80 20.77
C ALA A 394 -6.01 6.10 22.07
N GLY A 395 -5.23 6.78 22.94
CA GLY A 395 -4.87 6.27 24.27
C GLY A 395 -3.48 5.67 24.40
N GLY A 396 -2.52 6.07 23.59
CA GLY A 396 -1.09 5.85 23.82
C GLY A 396 -0.47 7.11 24.43
N THR A 397 -0.63 7.32 25.74
CA THR A 397 0.22 8.18 26.57
C THR A 397 0.97 7.28 27.52
#